data_39219be51429d8a9047f7bc878dfd2bc
#
_entry.id   39219be51429d8a9047f7bc878dfd2bc
#
_cell.length_a   1.000
_cell.length_b   1.000
_cell.length_c   1.000
_cell.angle_alpha   90.00
_cell.angle_beta   90.00
_cell.angle_gamma   90.00
#
_symmetry.space_group_name_H-M   'P 1'
#
loop_
_entity.id
_entity.type
_entity.pdbx_description
1 polymer ?
#
loop_
_entity_poly.entity_id
_entity_poly.type
_entity_poly.pdbx_seq_one_letter_code
_entity_poly.pdbx_strand_id
1 'polypeptide(L)'
;MSERPLNRALVGLLSLALAAPMAPLPVMAQEGRVIDPDKPSDGVVSPAACRVFGFDLPEDRGAATYATRSGGVPMYAPVPPPPPPPALAPSPAPVILPSTAVNEVVVTGSRVTQDASGYVSNVPALSNSRVPGVPATPDTERYPDATPNPVRRVAAEPVSTFSIDVDTASYANVRRFIDEGRAPPPDSVRVEELINYFDYGYARPTSATQPFAITTAVTESPWGAGRQIVHVALQGYELPEAERRPLNLTFLVDVSGSMGSPDKLALAQKSMNLIIDRLRPQDTAAVTFYAEGAGTRLAPTPGDRKLKLRCAVASLYASGGTAGATGMTNAYDQAQANFARDRVNRILMFTDGDFNVGVTDDMRLEDYVAAKRETGIYLSVYGFGRGNYQDSRMQTIAQAGNGTAAYVDDLNEARRLFGPAFDRGAFPIADDVKIQVEFNPASVSEYRLIGYETRLLNEADFNNDRVDAGEVGSGASVTALYEITPVGGPSQMGERRYPGNSNSPGVGGGDPDGEVGFVQVRYKLPGEQDSRLMQRVVANAGGGGVSDRPQESTRWAIAVAAFGQKLRGDPWLGDGFDWEAVLEQAQGARGEDPYGERAEFVQMVRAAQGLPARSVP
;
A
#
# COMPACT_ATOMS: atom_id res chain seq x y z
N MET A 1 28.28 58.71 -30.85
CA MET A 1 27.51 59.84 -31.33
C MET A 1 26.07 59.53 -31.03
N SER A 2 25.62 60.15 -30.01
CA SER A 2 24.70 61.26 -29.84
C SER A 2 23.30 60.70 -29.68
N GLU A 3 22.51 60.85 -28.67
CA GLU A 3 22.29 61.73 -27.53
C GLU A 3 20.79 61.58 -27.17
N ARG A 4 20.52 61.62 -25.90
CA ARG A 4 19.18 61.80 -25.27
C ARG A 4 18.72 63.26 -25.49
N PRO A 5 17.47 63.73 -25.16
CA PRO A 5 16.97 63.74 -23.78
C PRO A 5 15.42 63.60 -23.58
N LEU A 6 15.02 63.25 -22.40
CA LEU A 6 14.17 63.86 -21.34
C LEU A 6 13.24 65.05 -21.73
N ASN A 7 11.97 64.99 -21.32
CA ASN A 7 11.33 65.96 -20.43
C ASN A 7 9.93 65.56 -19.94
N ARG A 8 9.72 65.62 -18.73
CA ARG A 8 8.80 66.10 -17.70
C ARG A 8 7.65 66.97 -18.22
N ALA A 9 6.44 66.71 -17.69
CA ALA A 9 5.61 67.73 -17.03
C ALA A 9 4.47 67.12 -16.23
N LEU A 10 4.46 67.43 -14.97
CA LEU A 10 3.38 67.38 -13.97
C LEU A 10 2.38 68.53 -14.23
N VAL A 11 1.11 68.38 -13.92
CA VAL A 11 0.14 69.28 -13.29
C VAL A 11 -1.20 68.56 -13.23
N GLY A 12 -1.77 68.38 -12.24
CA GLY A 12 -2.68 68.41 -11.24
C GLY A 12 -3.97 69.24 -11.51
N LEU A 13 -5.14 68.69 -11.17
CA LEU A 13 -6.30 69.46 -10.77
C LEU A 13 -7.29 68.62 -9.94
N LEU A 14 -7.76 69.30 -8.93
CA LEU A 14 -8.59 68.96 -7.78
C LEU A 14 -10.07 68.72 -8.17
N SER A 15 -10.70 67.79 -7.48
CA SER A 15 -12.03 67.77 -6.85
C SER A 15 -13.23 68.40 -7.57
N LEU A 16 -14.25 67.54 -7.81
CA LEU A 16 -15.65 67.89 -7.47
C LEU A 16 -16.47 66.63 -7.17
N ALA A 17 -16.90 66.48 -5.94
CA ALA A 17 -17.85 65.46 -5.51
C ALA A 17 -19.24 65.91 -5.93
N LEU A 18 -19.91 65.09 -6.75
CA LEU A 18 -21.37 65.18 -6.91
C LEU A 18 -21.98 63.86 -6.44
N ALA A 19 -22.79 63.96 -5.38
CA ALA A 19 -23.63 62.89 -4.90
C ALA A 19 -24.70 62.54 -5.93
N ALA A 20 -24.62 61.34 -6.51
CA ALA A 20 -25.71 60.73 -7.25
C ALA A 20 -26.41 59.69 -6.34
N PRO A 21 -27.75 59.52 -6.45
CA PRO A 21 -28.48 58.59 -5.60
C PRO A 21 -28.05 57.16 -5.89
N MET A 22 -27.77 56.39 -4.82
CA MET A 22 -27.51 54.95 -4.90
C MET A 22 -28.74 54.24 -5.48
N ALA A 23 -28.63 53.77 -6.72
CA ALA A 23 -29.52 52.74 -7.22
C ALA A 23 -29.26 51.42 -6.45
N PRO A 24 -30.30 50.65 -6.08
CA PRO A 24 -30.08 49.36 -5.46
C PRO A 24 -29.27 48.47 -6.41
N LEU A 25 -28.17 47.91 -5.87
CA LEU A 25 -27.37 46.88 -6.57
C LEU A 25 -28.32 45.74 -6.96
N PRO A 26 -28.31 45.30 -8.21
CA PRO A 26 -29.05 44.10 -8.56
C PRO A 26 -28.50 42.95 -7.69
N VAL A 27 -29.42 42.28 -6.97
CA VAL A 27 -29.14 40.96 -6.38
C VAL A 27 -28.66 40.09 -7.54
N MET A 28 -27.37 39.85 -7.59
CA MET A 28 -26.81 38.84 -8.49
C MET A 28 -27.51 37.53 -8.13
N ALA A 29 -28.49 37.15 -8.95
CA ALA A 29 -28.95 35.79 -8.98
C ALA A 29 -27.69 34.94 -9.08
N GLN A 30 -27.44 34.06 -8.12
CA GLN A 30 -26.47 32.98 -8.32
C GLN A 30 -26.91 32.28 -9.58
N GLU A 31 -26.22 32.57 -10.69
CA GLU A 31 -26.29 31.73 -11.86
C GLU A 31 -25.98 30.33 -11.38
N GLY A 32 -26.99 29.47 -11.39
CA GLY A 32 -26.82 28.07 -11.10
C GLY A 32 -25.68 27.61 -12.00
N ARG A 33 -24.58 27.18 -11.40
CA ARG A 33 -23.48 26.54 -12.11
C ARG A 33 -24.13 25.48 -12.99
N VAL A 34 -24.15 25.69 -14.29
CA VAL A 34 -24.45 24.65 -15.26
C VAL A 34 -23.36 23.62 -15.05
N ILE A 35 -23.69 22.54 -14.35
CA ILE A 35 -22.79 21.41 -14.16
C ILE A 35 -22.67 20.81 -15.55
N ASP A 36 -21.52 21.02 -16.19
CA ASP A 36 -21.16 20.33 -17.41
C ASP A 36 -21.09 18.83 -17.06
N PRO A 37 -22.00 17.98 -17.58
CA PRO A 37 -22.05 16.57 -17.21
C PRO A 37 -20.78 15.82 -17.60
N ASP A 38 -19.93 16.40 -18.43
CA ASP A 38 -18.68 15.81 -18.91
C ASP A 38 -17.44 16.36 -18.17
N LYS A 39 -17.60 17.32 -17.23
CA LYS A 39 -16.48 17.80 -16.41
C LYS A 39 -16.50 17.15 -15.03
N PRO A 40 -15.37 16.54 -14.63
CA PRO A 40 -15.25 15.91 -13.34
C PRO A 40 -15.25 16.95 -12.22
N SER A 41 -16.36 17.08 -11.51
CA SER A 41 -16.40 17.68 -10.20
C SER A 41 -16.57 16.57 -9.17
N ASP A 42 -15.48 16.17 -8.52
CA ASP A 42 -15.41 15.36 -7.28
C ASP A 42 -16.13 14.01 -7.28
N GLY A 43 -16.49 13.46 -8.44
CA GLY A 43 -17.18 12.16 -8.54
C GLY A 43 -18.63 12.18 -8.02
N VAL A 44 -19.15 13.31 -7.58
CA VAL A 44 -20.50 13.45 -7.07
C VAL A 44 -21.51 13.46 -8.22
N VAL A 45 -22.45 12.54 -8.19
CA VAL A 45 -23.53 12.43 -9.18
C VAL A 45 -24.88 12.75 -8.51
N SER A 46 -25.81 13.34 -9.29
CA SER A 46 -27.14 13.59 -8.76
C SER A 46 -28.06 12.39 -8.93
N PRO A 47 -28.98 12.10 -7.97
CA PRO A 47 -29.95 11.03 -8.10
C PRO A 47 -30.77 11.10 -9.38
N ALA A 48 -31.17 12.32 -9.81
CA ALA A 48 -31.93 12.51 -11.04
C ALA A 48 -31.17 12.08 -12.30
N ALA A 49 -29.87 12.39 -12.39
CA ALA A 49 -29.03 11.97 -13.50
C ALA A 49 -28.85 10.45 -13.52
N CYS A 50 -28.70 9.81 -12.37
CA CYS A 50 -28.48 8.37 -12.30
C CYS A 50 -29.74 7.55 -12.62
N ARG A 51 -30.94 8.07 -12.29
CA ARG A 51 -32.21 7.41 -12.66
C ARG A 51 -32.40 7.30 -14.19
N VAL A 52 -31.83 8.20 -14.96
CA VAL A 52 -31.83 8.12 -16.44
C VAL A 52 -31.16 6.83 -16.93
N PHE A 53 -30.19 6.31 -16.19
CA PHE A 53 -29.49 5.05 -16.49
C PHE A 53 -30.04 3.85 -15.72
N GLY A 54 -31.13 4.02 -14.95
CA GLY A 54 -31.76 2.95 -14.16
C GLY A 54 -31.03 2.68 -12.83
N PHE A 55 -30.28 3.64 -12.30
CA PHE A 55 -29.63 3.52 -11.00
C PHE A 55 -30.35 4.36 -9.94
N ASP A 56 -30.81 3.70 -8.87
CA ASP A 56 -31.29 4.35 -7.67
C ASP A 56 -30.15 4.52 -6.67
N LEU A 57 -29.90 5.73 -6.22
CA LEU A 57 -28.89 5.99 -5.21
C LEU A 57 -29.43 5.70 -3.80
N PRO A 58 -28.56 5.39 -2.82
CA PRO A 58 -28.97 5.11 -1.44
C PRO A 58 -29.81 6.20 -0.80
N GLU A 59 -29.56 7.47 -1.13
CA GLU A 59 -30.31 8.64 -0.67
C GLU A 59 -31.78 8.63 -1.12
N ASP A 60 -32.08 8.11 -2.32
CA ASP A 60 -33.44 7.97 -2.83
C ASP A 60 -34.28 6.97 -2.02
N ARG A 61 -33.61 5.96 -1.44
CA ARG A 61 -34.28 4.93 -0.64
C ARG A 61 -34.74 5.45 0.72
N GLY A 62 -34.01 6.41 1.31
CA GLY A 62 -34.39 7.09 2.53
C GLY A 62 -35.63 7.99 2.34
N ALA A 63 -35.71 8.70 1.23
CA ALA A 63 -36.85 9.56 0.89
C ALA A 63 -38.13 8.76 0.62
N ALA A 64 -38.04 7.62 -0.02
CA ALA A 64 -39.19 6.74 -0.27
C ALA A 64 -39.80 6.16 1.01
N THR A 65 -38.98 5.88 2.03
CA THR A 65 -39.47 5.40 3.35
C THR A 65 -40.15 6.50 4.16
N TYR A 66 -39.81 7.77 3.97
CA TYR A 66 -40.47 8.90 4.62
C TYR A 66 -41.78 9.32 3.91
N ALA A 67 -41.85 9.20 2.60
CA ALA A 67 -43.06 9.55 1.82
C ALA A 67 -44.23 8.60 2.03
N THR A 68 -43.99 7.34 2.38
CA THR A 68 -45.04 6.35 2.70
C THR A 68 -45.54 6.40 4.14
N ARG A 69 -44.94 7.22 5.03
CA ARG A 69 -45.36 7.33 6.44
C ARG A 69 -46.32 8.48 6.76
N SER A 70 -46.68 9.34 5.82
CA SER A 70 -47.64 10.40 6.03
C SER A 70 -49.10 10.01 5.73
N GLY A 71 -49.41 8.77 5.45
CA GLY A 71 -50.77 8.24 5.27
C GLY A 71 -51.09 7.16 6.29
N GLY A 72 -51.85 7.57 7.34
CA GLY A 72 -52.64 6.67 8.21
C GLY A 72 -51.85 5.67 9.06
N VAL A 73 -51.82 5.87 10.37
CA VAL A 73 -51.26 4.92 11.35
C VAL A 73 -52.16 3.66 11.37
N PRO A 74 -51.67 2.47 10.97
CA PRO A 74 -52.33 1.22 11.35
C PRO A 74 -51.98 0.93 12.81
N MET A 75 -52.99 0.92 13.71
CA MET A 75 -52.83 0.36 15.05
C MET A 75 -52.42 -1.12 14.92
N TYR A 76 -51.19 -1.40 15.20
CA TYR A 76 -50.75 -2.82 15.34
C TYR A 76 -51.26 -3.36 16.66
N ALA A 77 -52.02 -4.45 16.59
CA ALA A 77 -52.30 -5.29 17.75
C ALA A 77 -50.99 -5.81 18.35
N PRO A 78 -50.86 -5.91 19.66
CA PRO A 78 -49.62 -6.38 20.30
C PRO A 78 -49.34 -7.82 19.86
N VAL A 79 -48.14 -8.06 19.36
CA VAL A 79 -47.64 -9.39 19.01
C VAL A 79 -47.58 -10.21 20.31
N PRO A 80 -48.16 -11.41 20.37
CA PRO A 80 -48.01 -12.26 21.54
C PRO A 80 -46.56 -12.64 21.78
N PRO A 81 -46.11 -12.75 23.05
CA PRO A 81 -44.76 -13.12 23.37
C PRO A 81 -44.40 -14.48 22.81
N PRO A 82 -43.16 -14.71 22.36
CA PRO A 82 -42.73 -16.03 21.87
C PRO A 82 -42.87 -17.09 22.96
N PRO A 83 -43.16 -18.34 22.61
CA PRO A 83 -43.25 -19.43 23.57
C PRO A 83 -41.91 -19.63 24.29
N PRO A 84 -41.92 -20.02 25.58
CA PRO A 84 -40.70 -20.26 26.31
C PRO A 84 -39.89 -21.38 25.65
N PRO A 85 -38.54 -21.30 25.68
CA PRO A 85 -37.70 -22.36 25.12
C PRO A 85 -37.95 -23.69 25.87
N PRO A 86 -37.82 -24.84 25.19
CA PRO A 86 -37.99 -26.14 25.81
C PRO A 86 -36.96 -26.33 26.95
N ALA A 87 -37.42 -26.93 28.04
CA ALA A 87 -36.57 -27.20 29.22
C ALA A 87 -35.37 -28.06 28.83
N LEU A 88 -34.16 -27.55 29.16
CA LEU A 88 -32.94 -28.31 28.96
C LEU A 88 -32.97 -29.60 29.81
N ALA A 89 -32.58 -30.70 29.19
CA ALA A 89 -32.41 -31.98 29.90
C ALA A 89 -31.33 -31.83 30.96
N PRO A 90 -31.45 -32.50 32.14
CA PRO A 90 -30.48 -32.39 33.20
C PRO A 90 -29.12 -32.90 32.76
N SER A 91 -28.09 -32.09 33.03
CA SER A 91 -26.67 -32.43 32.78
C SER A 91 -26.28 -33.63 33.62
N PRO A 92 -25.45 -34.56 33.10
CA PRO A 92 -24.89 -35.65 33.90
C PRO A 92 -23.98 -35.12 35.02
N ALA A 93 -24.02 -35.79 36.14
CA ALA A 93 -23.26 -35.44 37.35
C ALA A 93 -21.73 -35.41 37.10
N PRO A 94 -20.98 -34.48 37.72
CA PRO A 94 -19.53 -34.40 37.55
C PRO A 94 -18.81 -35.61 38.18
N VAL A 95 -17.90 -36.18 37.39
CA VAL A 95 -16.95 -37.19 37.87
C VAL A 95 -15.87 -36.49 38.69
N ILE A 96 -15.78 -36.85 40.01
CA ILE A 96 -14.76 -36.33 40.91
C ILE A 96 -13.46 -37.11 40.66
N LEU A 97 -12.43 -36.39 40.17
CA LEU A 97 -11.05 -36.85 40.16
C LEU A 97 -10.33 -36.30 41.42
N PRO A 98 -9.42 -37.07 42.08
CA PRO A 98 -8.81 -36.63 43.32
C PRO A 98 -7.82 -35.49 43.11
N SER A 99 -7.90 -34.47 43.98
CA SER A 99 -7.03 -33.31 44.02
C SER A 99 -5.64 -33.68 44.54
N THR A 100 -4.60 -33.28 43.80
CA THR A 100 -3.26 -33.09 44.36
C THR A 100 -3.09 -31.64 44.77
N ALA A 101 -2.66 -31.46 46.01
CA ALA A 101 -2.50 -30.18 46.69
C ALA A 101 -1.51 -29.24 45.96
N VAL A 102 -1.90 -27.97 45.84
CA VAL A 102 -0.98 -26.88 45.50
C VAL A 102 -1.07 -25.81 46.58
N ASN A 103 0.10 -25.39 47.05
CA ASN A 103 0.32 -24.53 48.21
C ASN A 103 -0.29 -23.12 48.03
N GLU A 104 -0.89 -22.69 49.11
CA GLU A 104 -1.45 -21.38 49.37
C GLU A 104 -0.32 -20.32 49.45
N VAL A 105 -0.40 -19.25 48.64
CA VAL A 105 0.44 -18.06 48.80
C VAL A 105 -0.39 -16.97 49.47
N VAL A 106 -0.03 -16.67 50.72
CA VAL A 106 -0.61 -15.59 51.51
C VAL A 106 0.03 -14.28 51.13
N VAL A 107 -0.75 -13.33 50.62
CA VAL A 107 -0.33 -11.92 50.40
C VAL A 107 -0.82 -11.08 51.58
N THR A 108 0.10 -10.60 52.40
CA THR A 108 -0.15 -9.70 53.53
C THR A 108 -0.33 -8.26 53.02
N GLY A 109 -1.44 -7.64 53.41
CA GLY A 109 -1.81 -6.28 53.05
C GLY A 109 -1.01 -5.19 53.78
N SER A 110 -0.76 -4.09 53.10
CA SER A 110 -0.19 -2.87 53.66
C SER A 110 -1.29 -1.94 54.16
N ARG A 111 -1.08 -1.43 55.37
CA ARG A 111 -1.94 -0.42 56.04
C ARG A 111 -1.83 0.95 55.36
N VAL A 112 -2.97 1.59 55.18
CA VAL A 112 -3.06 3.03 54.90
C VAL A 112 -3.40 3.74 56.20
N THR A 113 -2.58 4.69 56.63
CA THR A 113 -2.84 5.61 57.74
C THR A 113 -3.61 6.81 57.20
N GLN A 114 -4.75 7.12 57.81
CA GLN A 114 -5.46 8.37 57.63
C GLN A 114 -4.76 9.49 58.44
N ASP A 115 -4.63 10.65 57.79
CA ASP A 115 -4.55 11.92 58.52
C ASP A 115 -5.60 12.93 57.97
N ALA A 116 -6.30 13.48 58.93
CA ALA A 116 -7.41 14.38 58.72
C ALA A 116 -6.96 15.84 58.73
N SER A 117 -7.36 16.64 57.74
CA SER A 117 -7.71 18.03 57.97
C SER A 117 -8.58 18.53 56.82
N GLY A 118 -9.76 19.00 57.18
CA GLY A 118 -10.83 19.34 56.28
C GLY A 118 -10.68 20.72 55.60
N TYR A 119 -11.24 20.79 54.44
CA TYR A 119 -11.99 21.94 53.92
C TYR A 119 -13.05 21.45 52.92
N VAL A 120 -14.31 21.75 53.23
CA VAL A 120 -15.45 21.39 52.39
C VAL A 120 -15.58 22.46 51.31
N SER A 121 -15.41 22.09 50.05
CA SER A 121 -15.88 22.87 48.91
C SER A 121 -16.90 22.01 48.16
N ASN A 122 -18.18 22.39 48.27
CA ASN A 122 -19.24 21.82 47.46
C ASN A 122 -19.06 22.26 45.99
N VAL A 123 -18.48 21.42 45.18
CA VAL A 123 -18.60 21.45 43.71
C VAL A 123 -19.37 20.19 43.33
N PRO A 124 -20.51 20.29 42.61
CA PRO A 124 -21.19 19.07 42.16
C PRO A 124 -20.25 18.28 41.27
N ALA A 125 -19.90 17.08 41.70
CA ALA A 125 -19.21 16.14 40.85
C ALA A 125 -20.10 15.84 39.63
N LEU A 126 -19.68 16.30 38.44
CA LEU A 126 -20.18 15.77 37.19
C LEU A 126 -19.85 14.26 37.21
N SER A 127 -20.88 13.46 37.44
CA SER A 127 -20.80 12.03 37.30
C SER A 127 -20.30 11.74 35.88
N ASN A 128 -19.08 11.25 35.75
CA ASN A 128 -18.61 10.57 34.55
C ASN A 128 -19.54 9.35 34.35
N SER A 129 -20.67 9.57 33.70
CA SER A 129 -21.40 8.49 33.07
C SER A 129 -20.46 7.91 32.00
N ARG A 130 -19.75 6.85 32.35
CA ARG A 130 -19.12 5.95 31.36
C ARG A 130 -20.25 5.56 30.43
N VAL A 131 -20.25 6.12 29.22
CA VAL A 131 -20.95 5.54 28.08
C VAL A 131 -20.46 4.09 28.04
N PRO A 132 -21.37 3.08 28.09
CA PRO A 132 -20.93 1.70 27.93
C PRO A 132 -20.12 1.68 26.64
N GLY A 133 -18.83 1.34 26.74
CA GLY A 133 -17.96 1.25 25.58
C GLY A 133 -18.59 0.28 24.61
N VAL A 134 -18.81 0.73 23.37
CA VAL A 134 -19.04 -0.18 22.26
C VAL A 134 -17.94 -1.24 22.39
N PRO A 135 -18.28 -2.54 22.44
CA PRO A 135 -17.25 -3.58 22.50
C PRO A 135 -16.29 -3.31 21.35
N ALA A 136 -15.01 -3.12 21.65
CA ALA A 136 -14.00 -3.01 20.60
C ALA A 136 -14.12 -4.27 19.76
N THR A 137 -14.37 -4.13 18.47
CA THR A 137 -14.30 -5.24 17.53
C THR A 137 -12.93 -5.87 17.70
N PRO A 138 -12.84 -7.21 17.91
CA PRO A 138 -11.54 -7.86 18.03
C PRO A 138 -10.70 -7.49 16.81
N ASP A 139 -9.46 -7.05 17.03
CA ASP A 139 -8.49 -6.84 15.96
C ASP A 139 -8.08 -8.23 15.46
N THR A 140 -8.46 -8.56 14.23
CA THR A 140 -8.19 -9.84 13.58
C THR A 140 -7.24 -9.69 12.41
N GLU A 141 -6.58 -8.54 12.29
CA GLU A 141 -5.62 -8.26 11.23
C GLU A 141 -4.47 -9.28 11.23
N ARG A 142 -4.07 -9.73 10.04
CA ARG A 142 -2.98 -10.69 9.85
C ARG A 142 -1.99 -10.19 8.82
N TYR A 143 -0.72 -10.33 9.17
CA TYR A 143 0.42 -9.96 8.32
C TYR A 143 1.30 -11.18 8.08
N PRO A 144 2.01 -11.28 6.93
CA PRO A 144 2.98 -12.34 6.70
C PRO A 144 4.17 -12.17 7.66
N ASP A 145 4.83 -13.28 8.02
CA ASP A 145 6.07 -13.25 8.82
C ASP A 145 7.15 -12.47 8.07
N ALA A 146 7.66 -11.42 8.70
CA ALA A 146 8.70 -10.54 8.18
C ALA A 146 9.96 -10.57 9.06
N THR A 147 10.38 -11.77 9.51
CA THR A 147 11.62 -11.94 10.26
C THR A 147 12.82 -11.41 9.48
N PRO A 148 13.64 -10.48 10.07
CA PRO A 148 14.76 -9.85 9.38
C PRO A 148 15.74 -10.86 8.81
N ASN A 149 16.20 -10.60 7.58
CA ASN A 149 17.20 -11.43 6.93
C ASN A 149 18.48 -11.56 7.77
N PRO A 150 19.07 -12.76 7.86
CA PRO A 150 20.34 -12.95 8.54
C PRO A 150 21.52 -12.39 7.76
N VAL A 151 22.60 -12.07 8.46
CA VAL A 151 23.90 -11.79 7.85
C VAL A 151 24.45 -13.09 7.24
N ARG A 152 24.99 -13.03 6.03
CA ARG A 152 25.58 -14.15 5.30
C ARG A 152 27.05 -13.89 5.02
N ARG A 153 27.86 -14.97 5.03
CA ARG A 153 29.28 -14.89 4.63
C ARG A 153 29.42 -15.14 3.14
N VAL A 154 30.05 -14.20 2.44
CA VAL A 154 30.28 -14.31 0.99
C VAL A 154 31.07 -15.58 0.64
N ALA A 155 32.05 -15.97 1.45
CA ALA A 155 32.81 -17.22 1.23
C ALA A 155 31.98 -18.52 1.30
N ALA A 156 30.77 -18.49 1.87
CA ALA A 156 29.87 -19.63 1.94
C ALA A 156 28.67 -19.50 0.98
N GLU A 157 28.14 -18.31 0.87
CA GLU A 157 26.95 -17.98 0.08
C GLU A 157 27.20 -16.63 -0.61
N PRO A 158 27.90 -16.61 -1.77
CA PRO A 158 28.23 -15.33 -2.44
C PRO A 158 27.04 -14.69 -3.15
N VAL A 159 25.93 -15.43 -3.33
CA VAL A 159 24.81 -15.04 -4.18
C VAL A 159 23.55 -14.81 -3.36
N SER A 160 22.86 -13.71 -3.63
CA SER A 160 21.54 -13.38 -3.11
C SER A 160 20.56 -13.28 -4.26
N THR A 161 19.49 -14.06 -4.23
CA THR A 161 18.45 -14.08 -5.26
C THR A 161 17.09 -13.77 -4.66
N PHE A 162 16.33 -12.91 -5.32
CA PHE A 162 14.96 -12.54 -4.88
C PHE A 162 14.10 -12.15 -6.09
N SER A 163 12.78 -12.32 -5.94
CA SER A 163 11.81 -11.73 -6.86
C SER A 163 11.57 -10.26 -6.48
N ILE A 164 11.26 -9.43 -7.46
CA ILE A 164 10.90 -8.04 -7.18
C ILE A 164 9.58 -7.97 -6.43
N ASP A 165 9.39 -6.83 -5.74
CA ASP A 165 8.14 -6.42 -5.15
C ASP A 165 7.89 -4.94 -5.41
N VAL A 166 6.71 -4.62 -5.93
CA VAL A 166 6.25 -3.24 -6.17
C VAL A 166 5.05 -2.88 -5.29
N ASP A 167 4.67 -3.78 -4.37
CA ASP A 167 3.60 -3.55 -3.42
C ASP A 167 3.98 -2.45 -2.41
N THR A 168 3.00 -1.72 -1.91
CA THR A 168 3.19 -0.59 -0.99
C THR A 168 2.22 -0.62 0.19
N ALA A 169 1.52 -1.71 0.40
CA ALA A 169 0.50 -1.85 1.44
C ALA A 169 1.06 -1.60 2.85
N SER A 170 2.30 -2.04 3.10
CA SER A 170 2.96 -1.87 4.39
C SER A 170 3.14 -0.39 4.76
N TYR A 171 3.45 0.50 3.80
CA TYR A 171 3.62 1.92 4.08
C TYR A 171 2.31 2.55 4.60
N ALA A 172 1.19 2.34 3.91
CA ALA A 172 -0.11 2.86 4.32
C ALA A 172 -0.58 2.25 5.67
N ASN A 173 -0.31 0.96 5.91
CA ASN A 173 -0.57 0.33 7.20
C ASN A 173 0.27 0.95 8.33
N VAL A 174 1.56 1.15 8.13
CA VAL A 174 2.46 1.79 9.11
C VAL A 174 2.00 3.21 9.41
N ARG A 175 1.66 4.00 8.38
CA ARG A 175 1.11 5.35 8.52
C ARG A 175 -0.14 5.34 9.39
N ARG A 176 -1.10 4.48 9.08
CA ARG A 176 -2.34 4.33 9.83
C ARG A 176 -2.10 4.03 11.31
N PHE A 177 -1.23 3.06 11.64
CA PHE A 177 -0.91 2.75 13.04
C PHE A 177 -0.31 3.93 13.78
N ILE A 178 0.61 4.65 13.15
CA ILE A 178 1.28 5.82 13.74
C ILE A 178 0.29 6.97 13.96
N ASP A 179 -0.60 7.23 13.00
CA ASP A 179 -1.66 8.26 13.11
C ASP A 179 -2.66 7.94 14.23
N GLU A 180 -2.85 6.65 14.53
CA GLU A 180 -3.63 6.20 15.68
C GLU A 180 -2.87 6.29 17.02
N GLY A 181 -1.61 6.73 17.03
CA GLY A 181 -0.75 6.74 18.22
C GLY A 181 -0.34 5.34 18.68
N ARG A 182 -0.32 4.36 17.81
CA ARG A 182 0.00 2.95 18.08
C ARG A 182 1.27 2.54 17.32
N ALA A 183 2.10 1.72 17.95
CA ALA A 183 3.22 1.09 17.24
C ALA A 183 2.69 -0.02 16.31
N PRO A 184 3.08 -0.04 15.02
CA PRO A 184 2.67 -1.09 14.09
C PRO A 184 3.23 -2.45 14.54
N PRO A 185 2.50 -3.57 14.37
CA PRO A 185 3.06 -4.91 14.58
C PRO A 185 4.34 -5.10 13.76
N PRO A 186 5.38 -5.83 14.24
CA PRO A 186 6.61 -6.05 13.49
C PRO A 186 6.38 -6.59 12.09
N ASP A 187 5.50 -7.57 11.96
CA ASP A 187 5.18 -8.25 10.71
C ASP A 187 4.41 -7.37 9.72
N SER A 188 3.80 -6.25 10.18
CA SER A 188 3.20 -5.28 9.27
C SER A 188 4.23 -4.34 8.62
N VAL A 189 5.50 -4.38 9.08
CA VAL A 189 6.57 -3.49 8.60
C VAL A 189 7.46 -4.24 7.63
N ARG A 190 7.11 -4.22 6.36
CA ARG A 190 7.96 -4.72 5.28
C ARG A 190 8.80 -3.59 4.74
N VAL A 191 10.11 -3.68 5.01
CA VAL A 191 11.03 -2.56 4.77
C VAL A 191 11.15 -2.24 3.27
N GLU A 192 11.13 -3.25 2.42
CA GLU A 192 11.12 -3.08 0.96
C GLU A 192 9.92 -2.29 0.45
N GLU A 193 8.72 -2.53 0.99
CA GLU A 193 7.51 -1.82 0.58
C GLU A 193 7.52 -0.35 1.03
N LEU A 194 8.13 -0.06 2.20
CA LEU A 194 8.35 1.31 2.62
C LEU A 194 9.34 2.02 1.67
N ILE A 195 10.42 1.35 1.29
CA ILE A 195 11.41 1.89 0.36
C ILE A 195 10.75 2.14 -1.01
N ASN A 196 10.02 1.16 -1.55
CA ASN A 196 9.43 1.21 -2.89
C ASN A 196 8.17 2.10 -2.97
N TYR A 197 7.73 2.69 -1.87
CA TYR A 197 6.65 3.67 -1.85
C TYR A 197 6.99 4.96 -2.61
N PHE A 198 8.26 5.38 -2.60
CA PHE A 198 8.72 6.66 -3.10
C PHE A 198 9.21 6.62 -4.55
N ASP A 199 9.06 7.74 -5.23
CA ASP A 199 9.75 8.00 -6.51
C ASP A 199 11.13 8.61 -6.22
N TYR A 200 12.17 7.97 -6.76
CA TYR A 200 13.55 8.36 -6.56
C TYR A 200 14.12 9.16 -7.74
N GLY A 201 13.36 9.32 -8.83
CA GLY A 201 13.80 10.02 -10.02
C GLY A 201 14.99 9.35 -10.73
N TYR A 202 15.08 8.04 -10.69
CA TYR A 202 16.13 7.30 -11.40
C TYR A 202 16.11 7.55 -12.91
N ALA A 203 17.28 7.37 -13.55
CA ALA A 203 17.40 7.46 -15.00
C ALA A 203 16.46 6.46 -15.68
N ARG A 204 15.59 6.95 -16.57
CA ARG A 204 14.60 6.12 -17.27
C ARG A 204 15.19 5.47 -18.52
N PRO A 205 14.84 4.21 -18.82
CA PRO A 205 15.14 3.61 -20.11
C PRO A 205 14.43 4.35 -21.25
N THR A 206 15.01 4.29 -22.44
CA THR A 206 14.47 4.96 -23.63
C THR A 206 13.78 4.01 -24.61
N SER A 207 13.74 2.71 -24.31
CA SER A 207 13.23 1.68 -25.21
C SER A 207 12.43 0.61 -24.48
N ALA A 208 11.26 0.27 -25.02
CA ALA A 208 10.44 -0.83 -24.52
C ALA A 208 11.11 -2.22 -24.70
N THR A 209 12.06 -2.37 -25.64
CA THR A 209 12.80 -3.63 -25.82
C THR A 209 13.90 -3.85 -24.80
N GLN A 210 14.32 -2.79 -24.12
CA GLN A 210 15.17 -2.80 -22.94
C GLN A 210 14.44 -2.04 -21.82
N PRO A 211 13.44 -2.70 -21.17
CA PRO A 211 12.47 -2.00 -20.33
C PRO A 211 13.05 -1.54 -19.00
N PHE A 212 14.34 -1.81 -18.71
CA PHE A 212 14.96 -1.44 -17.45
C PHE A 212 16.24 -0.65 -17.60
N ALA A 213 16.49 0.23 -16.64
CA ALA A 213 17.80 0.80 -16.35
C ALA A 213 18.21 0.39 -14.93
N ILE A 214 19.44 -0.08 -14.77
CA ILE A 214 20.00 -0.47 -13.47
C ILE A 214 20.91 0.65 -12.97
N THR A 215 20.64 1.14 -11.76
CA THR A 215 21.48 2.10 -11.03
C THR A 215 22.07 1.42 -9.81
N THR A 216 23.37 1.57 -9.57
CA THR A 216 24.05 1.04 -8.39
C THR A 216 24.86 2.13 -7.71
N ALA A 217 24.92 2.09 -6.37
CA ALA A 217 25.79 2.97 -5.58
C ALA A 217 26.27 2.22 -4.34
N VAL A 218 27.45 2.63 -3.84
CA VAL A 218 28.01 2.13 -2.59
C VAL A 218 28.33 3.34 -1.71
N THR A 219 27.90 3.29 -0.44
CA THR A 219 28.13 4.36 0.54
C THR A 219 28.37 3.76 1.92
N GLU A 220 28.87 4.52 2.86
CA GLU A 220 29.02 4.09 4.25
C GLU A 220 27.66 3.82 4.90
N SER A 221 27.60 2.81 5.76
CA SER A 221 26.41 2.50 6.57
C SER A 221 26.28 3.51 7.72
N PRO A 222 25.14 4.22 7.85
CA PRO A 222 24.98 5.19 8.93
C PRO A 222 24.78 4.53 10.31
N TRP A 223 24.43 3.25 10.36
CA TRP A 223 24.21 2.49 11.61
C TRP A 223 25.29 1.45 11.90
N GLY A 224 26.29 1.32 11.04
CA GLY A 224 27.34 0.31 11.19
C GLY A 224 28.72 0.84 10.82
N ALA A 225 29.49 1.32 11.80
CA ALA A 225 30.85 1.81 11.56
C ALA A 225 31.72 0.75 10.86
N GLY A 226 32.39 1.13 9.76
CA GLY A 226 33.20 0.22 8.94
C GLY A 226 32.42 -0.73 8.05
N ARG A 227 31.10 -0.58 7.95
CA ARG A 227 30.19 -1.27 7.02
C ARG A 227 29.74 -0.31 5.93
N GLN A 228 29.21 -0.85 4.84
CA GLN A 228 28.73 -0.08 3.70
C GLN A 228 27.32 -0.53 3.29
N ILE A 229 26.60 0.37 2.61
CA ILE A 229 25.32 0.06 1.97
C ILE A 229 25.55 0.01 0.46
N VAL A 230 25.16 -1.10 -0.13
CA VAL A 230 25.03 -1.26 -1.59
C VAL A 230 23.58 -0.99 -1.95
N HIS A 231 23.37 0.01 -2.78
CA HIS A 231 22.10 0.40 -3.34
C HIS A 231 21.97 -0.18 -4.75
N VAL A 232 20.93 -0.96 -5.00
CA VAL A 232 20.58 -1.50 -6.31
C VAL A 232 19.19 -1.00 -6.66
N ALA A 233 19.08 -0.25 -7.75
CA ALA A 233 17.79 0.25 -8.22
C ALA A 233 17.53 -0.17 -9.67
N LEU A 234 16.29 -0.56 -9.93
CA LEU A 234 15.76 -0.90 -11.23
C LEU A 234 14.68 0.11 -11.60
N GLN A 235 14.84 0.84 -12.72
CA GLN A 235 13.84 1.78 -13.22
C GLN A 235 13.19 1.21 -14.47
N GLY A 236 11.86 1.12 -14.46
CA GLY A 236 11.08 0.65 -15.59
C GLY A 236 10.85 1.72 -16.65
N TYR A 237 10.71 1.28 -17.90
CA TYR A 237 10.31 2.10 -19.03
C TYR A 237 8.91 2.67 -18.82
N GLU A 238 8.74 3.95 -19.11
CA GLU A 238 7.43 4.58 -19.08
C GLU A 238 6.79 4.54 -20.46
N LEU A 239 5.70 3.78 -20.59
CA LEU A 239 4.95 3.67 -21.85
C LEU A 239 4.32 5.02 -22.20
N PRO A 240 4.64 5.61 -23.37
CA PRO A 240 3.91 6.76 -23.87
C PRO A 240 2.41 6.46 -23.99
N GLU A 241 1.56 7.45 -23.76
CA GLU A 241 0.10 7.27 -23.81
C GLU A 241 -0.39 6.65 -25.13
N ALA A 242 0.24 7.01 -26.25
CA ALA A 242 -0.08 6.47 -27.57
C ALA A 242 0.24 4.98 -27.73
N GLU A 243 1.17 4.43 -26.94
CA GLU A 243 1.57 3.02 -26.97
C GLU A 243 0.80 2.16 -25.97
N ARG A 244 0.02 2.77 -25.07
CA ARG A 244 -0.76 2.07 -24.05
C ARG A 244 -1.91 1.32 -24.71
N ARG A 245 -1.94 0.01 -24.53
CA ARG A 245 -3.06 -0.83 -24.97
C ARG A 245 -4.36 -0.36 -24.32
N PRO A 246 -5.53 -0.53 -24.95
CA PRO A 246 -6.80 -0.27 -24.30
C PRO A 246 -6.99 -1.15 -23.07
N LEU A 247 -7.67 -0.63 -22.07
CA LEU A 247 -8.01 -1.35 -20.84
C LEU A 247 -9.38 -2.02 -20.97
N ASN A 248 -9.47 -3.24 -20.46
CA ASN A 248 -10.72 -3.94 -20.15
C ASN A 248 -10.73 -4.18 -18.63
N LEU A 249 -11.32 -3.26 -17.87
CA LEU A 249 -11.37 -3.32 -16.42
C LEU A 249 -12.67 -3.93 -15.93
N THR A 250 -12.58 -4.70 -14.84
CA THR A 250 -13.75 -5.15 -14.07
C THR A 250 -13.54 -4.77 -12.62
N PHE A 251 -14.35 -3.85 -12.11
CA PHE A 251 -14.40 -3.58 -10.67
C PHE A 251 -15.15 -4.70 -9.98
N LEU A 252 -14.51 -5.37 -9.03
CA LEU A 252 -15.13 -6.34 -8.13
C LEU A 252 -15.19 -5.70 -6.74
N VAL A 253 -16.38 -5.36 -6.28
CA VAL A 253 -16.56 -4.55 -5.08
C VAL A 253 -17.24 -5.36 -3.99
N ASP A 254 -16.59 -5.43 -2.84
CA ASP A 254 -17.20 -5.88 -1.60
C ASP A 254 -18.24 -4.85 -1.17
N VAL A 255 -19.49 -5.29 -1.03
CA VAL A 255 -20.57 -4.48 -0.47
C VAL A 255 -21.23 -5.18 0.71
N SER A 256 -20.49 -6.07 1.39
CA SER A 256 -20.93 -6.69 2.65
C SER A 256 -21.16 -5.64 3.75
N GLY A 257 -21.86 -6.03 4.79
CA GLY A 257 -22.20 -5.12 5.91
C GLY A 257 -20.99 -4.53 6.60
N SER A 258 -19.86 -5.24 6.63
CA SER A 258 -18.58 -4.77 7.17
C SER A 258 -17.99 -3.57 6.42
N MET A 259 -18.33 -3.40 5.13
CA MET A 259 -17.92 -2.27 4.29
C MET A 259 -18.67 -0.96 4.57
N GLY A 260 -19.57 -0.93 5.58
CA GLY A 260 -20.44 0.22 5.85
C GLY A 260 -19.77 1.45 6.47
N SER A 261 -18.53 1.36 6.96
CA SER A 261 -17.82 2.52 7.52
C SER A 261 -17.29 3.47 6.43
N PRO A 262 -17.10 4.78 6.75
CA PRO A 262 -16.69 5.79 5.77
C PRO A 262 -15.31 5.54 5.14
N ASP A 263 -14.42 4.87 5.85
CA ASP A 263 -13.07 4.49 5.44
C ASP A 263 -13.04 3.22 4.57
N LYS A 264 -14.19 2.64 4.24
CA LYS A 264 -14.34 1.41 3.44
C LYS A 264 -15.06 1.70 2.12
N LEU A 265 -16.35 1.34 1.98
CA LEU A 265 -17.07 1.46 0.71
C LEU A 265 -17.07 2.89 0.15
N ALA A 266 -17.26 3.90 1.00
CA ALA A 266 -17.28 5.29 0.54
C ALA A 266 -15.91 5.73 -0.01
N LEU A 267 -14.79 5.28 0.58
CA LEU A 267 -13.44 5.52 0.07
C LEU A 267 -13.18 4.69 -1.20
N ALA A 268 -13.63 3.44 -1.26
CA ALA A 268 -13.55 2.61 -2.46
C ALA A 268 -14.29 3.23 -3.64
N GLN A 269 -15.48 3.80 -3.42
CA GLN A 269 -16.24 4.52 -4.46
C GLN A 269 -15.48 5.75 -4.99
N LYS A 270 -14.84 6.53 -4.10
CA LYS A 270 -13.98 7.65 -4.50
C LYS A 270 -12.77 7.17 -5.31
N SER A 271 -12.16 6.06 -4.89
CA SER A 271 -11.03 5.42 -5.59
C SER A 271 -11.42 4.98 -7.00
N MET A 272 -12.55 4.32 -7.16
CA MET A 272 -13.08 3.94 -8.49
C MET A 272 -13.36 5.15 -9.37
N ASN A 273 -13.85 6.26 -8.82
CA ASN A 273 -14.08 7.49 -9.59
C ASN A 273 -12.77 8.10 -10.11
N LEU A 274 -11.67 8.02 -9.35
CA LEU A 274 -10.34 8.44 -9.84
C LEU A 274 -9.89 7.60 -11.05
N ILE A 275 -10.15 6.30 -11.03
CA ILE A 275 -9.86 5.42 -12.17
C ILE A 275 -10.76 5.76 -13.37
N ILE A 276 -12.07 5.92 -13.13
CA ILE A 276 -13.04 6.29 -14.17
C ILE A 276 -12.62 7.58 -14.89
N ASP A 277 -12.09 8.57 -14.16
CA ASP A 277 -11.64 9.84 -14.77
C ASP A 277 -10.51 9.65 -15.78
N ARG A 278 -9.67 8.65 -15.60
CA ARG A 278 -8.53 8.32 -16.46
C ARG A 278 -8.89 7.45 -17.67
N LEU A 279 -10.04 6.79 -17.68
CA LEU A 279 -10.43 5.92 -18.79
C LEU A 279 -10.54 6.70 -20.09
N ARG A 280 -10.01 6.16 -21.17
CA ARG A 280 -10.10 6.69 -22.53
C ARG A 280 -11.33 6.13 -23.25
N PRO A 281 -11.80 6.70 -24.36
CA PRO A 281 -12.96 6.19 -25.10
C PRO A 281 -12.84 4.72 -25.53
N GLN A 282 -11.60 4.25 -25.81
CA GLN A 282 -11.31 2.87 -26.19
C GLN A 282 -11.23 1.90 -25.01
N ASP A 283 -11.11 2.41 -23.80
CA ASP A 283 -11.12 1.59 -22.58
C ASP A 283 -12.55 1.18 -22.23
N THR A 284 -12.71 0.11 -21.47
CA THR A 284 -14.01 -0.35 -20.97
C THR A 284 -13.92 -0.68 -19.48
N ALA A 285 -15.03 -0.47 -18.76
CA ALA A 285 -15.15 -0.89 -17.38
C ALA A 285 -16.49 -1.56 -17.10
N ALA A 286 -16.48 -2.64 -16.33
CA ALA A 286 -17.65 -3.28 -15.72
C ALA A 286 -17.63 -3.02 -14.22
N VAL A 287 -18.83 -3.07 -13.58
CA VAL A 287 -18.97 -2.97 -12.12
C VAL A 287 -19.70 -4.21 -11.64
N THR A 288 -19.02 -5.05 -10.88
CA THR A 288 -19.55 -6.23 -10.21
C THR A 288 -19.45 -6.06 -8.70
N PHE A 289 -20.27 -6.80 -7.96
CA PHE A 289 -20.27 -6.72 -6.49
C PHE A 289 -20.56 -8.09 -5.87
N TYR A 290 -20.21 -8.22 -4.60
CA TYR A 290 -20.61 -9.35 -3.76
C TYR A 290 -20.96 -8.89 -2.33
N ALA A 291 -21.92 -9.63 -1.74
CA ALA A 291 -22.36 -9.56 -0.34
C ALA A 291 -22.93 -10.93 0.06
N GLU A 292 -24.22 -11.06 0.44
CA GLU A 292 -24.90 -12.38 0.57
C GLU A 292 -24.98 -13.13 -0.76
N GLY A 293 -24.96 -12.41 -1.88
CA GLY A 293 -24.91 -12.90 -3.25
C GLY A 293 -23.96 -12.06 -4.07
N ALA A 294 -23.83 -12.40 -5.34
CA ALA A 294 -23.03 -11.63 -6.29
C ALA A 294 -23.86 -11.18 -7.48
N GLY A 295 -23.43 -10.10 -8.10
CA GLY A 295 -24.12 -9.58 -9.28
C GLY A 295 -23.31 -8.59 -10.09
N THR A 296 -23.82 -8.29 -11.29
CA THR A 296 -23.27 -7.28 -12.17
C THR A 296 -24.12 -6.02 -12.07
N ARG A 297 -23.53 -4.96 -11.54
CA ARG A 297 -24.21 -3.65 -11.47
C ARG A 297 -24.20 -2.93 -12.80
N LEU A 298 -23.09 -3.07 -13.53
CA LEU A 298 -22.92 -2.52 -14.87
C LEU A 298 -22.06 -3.48 -15.69
N ALA A 299 -22.57 -3.94 -16.83
CA ALA A 299 -21.81 -4.70 -17.82
C ALA A 299 -20.72 -3.83 -18.48
N PRO A 300 -19.73 -4.42 -19.16
CA PRO A 300 -18.66 -3.68 -19.80
C PRO A 300 -19.18 -2.48 -20.60
N THR A 301 -18.74 -1.29 -20.20
CA THR A 301 -19.20 0.00 -20.71
C THR A 301 -18.00 0.83 -21.14
N PRO A 302 -18.02 1.53 -22.32
CA PRO A 302 -16.94 2.37 -22.79
C PRO A 302 -16.56 3.45 -21.79
N GLY A 303 -15.25 3.77 -21.73
CA GLY A 303 -14.67 4.72 -20.78
C GLY A 303 -15.09 6.16 -20.96
N ASP A 304 -15.64 6.55 -22.12
CA ASP A 304 -16.24 7.87 -22.36
C ASP A 304 -17.61 8.04 -21.69
N ARG A 305 -18.26 6.94 -21.27
CA ARG A 305 -19.55 6.96 -20.57
C ARG A 305 -19.39 7.23 -19.07
N LYS A 306 -18.57 8.23 -18.73
CA LYS A 306 -18.16 8.57 -17.36
C LYS A 306 -19.34 8.66 -16.40
N LEU A 307 -20.40 9.41 -16.76
CA LEU A 307 -21.57 9.60 -15.90
C LEU A 307 -22.27 8.26 -15.60
N LYS A 308 -22.43 7.39 -16.59
CA LYS A 308 -23.05 6.08 -16.40
C LYS A 308 -22.21 5.19 -15.46
N LEU A 309 -20.89 5.19 -15.64
CA LEU A 309 -19.95 4.46 -14.79
C LEU A 309 -20.00 4.96 -13.34
N ARG A 310 -19.96 6.29 -13.13
CA ARG A 310 -20.06 6.90 -11.79
C ARG A 310 -21.40 6.61 -11.12
N CYS A 311 -22.50 6.63 -11.86
CA CYS A 311 -23.82 6.27 -11.33
C CYS A 311 -23.89 4.81 -10.87
N ALA A 312 -23.28 3.89 -11.62
CA ALA A 312 -23.20 2.48 -11.22
C ALA A 312 -22.41 2.33 -9.91
N VAL A 313 -21.26 3.00 -9.78
CA VAL A 313 -20.45 3.02 -8.55
C VAL A 313 -21.20 3.64 -7.39
N ALA A 314 -21.82 4.81 -7.57
CA ALA A 314 -22.55 5.51 -6.52
C ALA A 314 -23.80 4.73 -6.04
N SER A 315 -24.34 3.83 -6.85
CA SER A 315 -25.51 3.00 -6.50
C SER A 315 -25.16 1.76 -5.65
N LEU A 316 -23.88 1.48 -5.40
CA LEU A 316 -23.44 0.43 -4.48
C LEU A 316 -23.69 0.87 -3.04
N TYR A 317 -24.11 -0.04 -2.18
CA TYR A 317 -24.34 0.21 -0.76
C TYR A 317 -24.02 -1.03 0.06
N ALA A 318 -23.49 -0.83 1.25
CA ALA A 318 -23.08 -1.92 2.13
C ALA A 318 -24.31 -2.60 2.78
N SER A 319 -24.40 -3.93 2.67
CA SER A 319 -25.45 -4.73 3.30
C SER A 319 -25.15 -6.23 3.25
N GLY A 320 -25.73 -7.00 4.16
CA GLY A 320 -25.70 -8.47 4.13
C GLY A 320 -24.39 -9.10 4.55
N GLY A 321 -24.22 -10.39 4.24
CA GLY A 321 -23.02 -11.19 4.52
C GLY A 321 -21.96 -11.09 3.43
N THR A 322 -21.01 -12.07 3.39
CA THR A 322 -19.87 -12.06 2.46
C THR A 322 -19.81 -13.38 1.68
N ALA A 323 -20.19 -13.37 0.39
CA ALA A 323 -20.13 -14.52 -0.53
C ALA A 323 -19.09 -14.26 -1.65
N GLY A 324 -17.83 -14.14 -1.28
CA GLY A 324 -16.76 -13.71 -2.16
C GLY A 324 -16.49 -14.63 -3.37
N ALA A 325 -16.63 -15.97 -3.25
CA ALA A 325 -16.40 -16.92 -4.35
C ALA A 325 -17.31 -16.67 -5.55
N THR A 326 -18.58 -16.45 -5.29
CA THR A 326 -19.56 -16.14 -6.34
C THR A 326 -19.25 -14.81 -7.00
N GLY A 327 -18.77 -13.81 -6.19
CA GLY A 327 -18.32 -12.51 -6.69
C GLY A 327 -17.13 -12.63 -7.63
N MET A 328 -16.15 -13.41 -7.25
CA MET A 328 -14.95 -13.65 -8.07
C MET A 328 -15.33 -14.30 -9.41
N THR A 329 -16.13 -15.37 -9.39
CA THR A 329 -16.59 -16.02 -10.61
C THR A 329 -17.32 -15.03 -11.53
N ASN A 330 -18.26 -14.24 -10.99
CA ASN A 330 -18.98 -13.23 -11.77
C ASN A 330 -18.07 -12.16 -12.36
N ALA A 331 -17.06 -11.73 -11.62
CA ALA A 331 -16.09 -10.74 -12.12
C ALA A 331 -15.26 -11.30 -13.28
N TYR A 332 -14.79 -12.54 -13.17
CA TYR A 332 -14.08 -13.19 -14.28
C TYR A 332 -14.98 -13.43 -15.50
N ASP A 333 -16.25 -13.75 -15.31
CA ASP A 333 -17.22 -13.90 -16.40
C ASP A 333 -17.42 -12.56 -17.15
N GLN A 334 -17.50 -11.44 -16.43
CA GLN A 334 -17.60 -10.11 -17.05
C GLN A 334 -16.30 -9.70 -17.76
N ALA A 335 -15.14 -9.98 -17.16
CA ALA A 335 -13.86 -9.74 -17.79
C ALA A 335 -13.68 -10.59 -19.07
N GLN A 336 -14.10 -11.87 -19.03
CA GLN A 336 -14.06 -12.78 -20.17
C GLN A 336 -15.03 -12.38 -21.27
N ALA A 337 -16.23 -11.88 -20.94
CA ALA A 337 -17.22 -11.45 -21.93
C ALA A 337 -16.72 -10.29 -22.83
N ASN A 338 -15.77 -9.50 -22.34
CA ASN A 338 -15.16 -8.39 -23.08
C ASN A 338 -13.65 -8.59 -23.34
N PHE A 339 -13.19 -9.83 -23.19
CA PHE A 339 -11.76 -10.16 -23.35
C PHE A 339 -11.29 -9.89 -24.79
N ALA A 340 -10.14 -9.24 -24.90
CA ALA A 340 -9.44 -9.10 -26.17
C ALA A 340 -7.93 -9.17 -25.94
N ARG A 341 -7.20 -9.85 -26.83
CA ARG A 341 -5.75 -10.06 -26.70
C ARG A 341 -4.93 -8.78 -26.85
N ASP A 342 -5.45 -7.80 -27.56
CA ASP A 342 -4.85 -6.48 -27.78
C ASP A 342 -5.14 -5.50 -26.63
N ARG A 343 -5.87 -5.93 -25.60
CA ARG A 343 -6.21 -5.15 -24.41
C ARG A 343 -5.47 -5.66 -23.17
N VAL A 344 -5.34 -4.80 -22.17
CA VAL A 344 -5.01 -5.23 -20.82
C VAL A 344 -6.33 -5.61 -20.13
N ASN A 345 -6.50 -6.90 -19.84
CA ASN A 345 -7.70 -7.41 -19.16
C ASN A 345 -7.39 -7.56 -17.68
N ARG A 346 -8.05 -6.77 -16.82
CA ARG A 346 -7.74 -6.74 -15.39
C ARG A 346 -8.97 -6.59 -14.51
N ILE A 347 -9.02 -7.38 -13.45
CA ILE A 347 -9.97 -7.22 -12.36
C ILE A 347 -9.30 -6.37 -11.28
N LEU A 348 -10.01 -5.37 -10.78
CA LEU A 348 -9.61 -4.55 -9.64
C LEU A 348 -10.60 -4.86 -8.50
N MET A 349 -10.11 -5.56 -7.49
CA MET A 349 -10.91 -5.97 -6.33
C MET A 349 -10.78 -4.94 -5.21
N PHE A 350 -11.93 -4.52 -4.66
CA PHE A 350 -12.04 -3.57 -3.55
C PHE A 350 -12.72 -4.27 -2.37
N THR A 351 -12.01 -4.48 -1.27
CA THR A 351 -12.46 -5.28 -0.13
C THR A 351 -11.93 -4.74 1.19
N ASP A 352 -12.53 -5.09 2.32
CA ASP A 352 -11.97 -4.79 3.65
C ASP A 352 -11.13 -5.96 4.23
N GLY A 353 -10.83 -6.96 3.42
CA GLY A 353 -10.02 -8.10 3.79
C GLY A 353 -10.80 -9.29 4.33
N ASP A 354 -12.07 -9.12 4.72
CA ASP A 354 -12.94 -10.23 5.11
C ASP A 354 -13.50 -10.96 3.87
N PHE A 355 -12.60 -11.65 3.19
CA PHE A 355 -12.93 -12.38 1.98
C PHE A 355 -13.31 -13.83 2.32
N ASN A 356 -14.50 -13.99 2.86
CA ASN A 356 -15.05 -15.32 3.19
C ASN A 356 -15.61 -15.97 1.92
N VAL A 357 -14.76 -16.66 1.18
CA VAL A 357 -15.02 -17.08 -0.20
C VAL A 357 -15.92 -18.31 -0.30
N GLY A 358 -16.38 -18.90 0.84
CA GLY A 358 -17.08 -20.19 0.80
C GLY A 358 -16.19 -21.36 0.30
N VAL A 359 -15.03 -21.06 -0.29
CA VAL A 359 -13.90 -21.97 -0.48
C VAL A 359 -13.03 -21.77 0.74
N THR A 360 -13.12 -22.65 1.70
CA THR A 360 -12.40 -22.59 2.98
C THR A 360 -10.90 -22.88 2.86
N ASP A 361 -10.40 -23.05 1.64
CA ASP A 361 -9.03 -23.41 1.31
C ASP A 361 -8.39 -22.29 0.48
N ASP A 362 -7.47 -21.56 1.09
CA ASP A 362 -6.75 -20.46 0.44
C ASP A 362 -5.99 -20.96 -0.81
N MET A 363 -5.45 -22.19 -0.77
CA MET A 363 -4.76 -22.81 -1.91
C MET A 363 -5.67 -22.99 -3.14
N ARG A 364 -6.95 -23.33 -2.94
CA ARG A 364 -7.87 -23.46 -4.08
C ARG A 364 -8.22 -22.13 -4.73
N LEU A 365 -8.23 -21.06 -3.94
CA LEU A 365 -8.48 -19.73 -4.47
C LEU A 365 -7.26 -19.24 -5.26
N GLU A 366 -6.06 -19.45 -4.73
CA GLU A 366 -4.79 -19.18 -5.39
C GLU A 366 -4.70 -19.92 -6.74
N ASP A 367 -4.92 -21.24 -6.74
CA ASP A 367 -4.94 -22.07 -7.96
C ASP A 367 -5.96 -21.56 -8.99
N TYR A 368 -7.16 -21.15 -8.53
CA TYR A 368 -8.19 -20.61 -9.40
C TYR A 368 -7.76 -19.31 -10.07
N VAL A 369 -7.19 -18.39 -9.29
CA VAL A 369 -6.71 -17.09 -9.79
C VAL A 369 -5.53 -17.29 -10.73
N ALA A 370 -4.58 -18.18 -10.38
CA ALA A 370 -3.44 -18.53 -11.23
C ALA A 370 -3.89 -19.12 -12.58
N ALA A 371 -4.86 -20.03 -12.58
CA ALA A 371 -5.43 -20.58 -13.82
C ALA A 371 -6.10 -19.50 -14.69
N LYS A 372 -6.74 -18.50 -14.06
CA LYS A 372 -7.33 -17.37 -14.79
C LYS A 372 -6.29 -16.41 -15.35
N ARG A 373 -5.19 -16.19 -14.62
CA ARG A 373 -4.04 -15.43 -15.11
C ARG A 373 -3.48 -16.00 -16.41
N GLU A 374 -3.36 -17.33 -16.51
CA GLU A 374 -2.91 -18.00 -17.74
C GLU A 374 -3.81 -17.71 -18.94
N THR A 375 -5.07 -17.37 -18.73
CA THR A 375 -5.98 -16.92 -19.79
C THR A 375 -5.76 -15.46 -20.22
N GLY A 376 -4.89 -14.71 -19.52
CA GLY A 376 -4.58 -13.31 -19.78
C GLY A 376 -5.50 -12.31 -19.05
N ILE A 377 -6.18 -12.74 -17.98
CA ILE A 377 -6.96 -11.86 -17.09
C ILE A 377 -6.26 -11.75 -15.75
N TYR A 378 -5.74 -10.56 -15.44
CA TYR A 378 -5.00 -10.24 -14.23
C TYR A 378 -5.91 -9.78 -13.09
N LEU A 379 -5.43 -9.85 -11.85
CA LEU A 379 -6.19 -9.44 -10.65
C LEU A 379 -5.31 -8.62 -9.71
N SER A 380 -5.71 -7.38 -9.43
CA SER A 380 -5.14 -6.56 -8.36
C SER A 380 -6.12 -6.42 -7.20
N VAL A 381 -5.61 -6.34 -5.97
CA VAL A 381 -6.41 -6.29 -4.74
C VAL A 381 -6.12 -5.01 -3.98
N TYR A 382 -7.17 -4.27 -3.64
CA TYR A 382 -7.10 -3.03 -2.86
C TYR A 382 -7.90 -3.19 -1.58
N GLY A 383 -7.19 -3.12 -0.44
CA GLY A 383 -7.76 -3.25 0.89
C GLY A 383 -8.18 -1.91 1.48
N PHE A 384 -9.26 -1.90 2.26
CA PHE A 384 -9.84 -0.71 2.89
C PHE A 384 -10.23 -0.98 4.34
N GLY A 385 -10.15 0.07 5.19
CA GLY A 385 -10.69 0.03 6.55
C GLY A 385 -9.85 -0.79 7.53
N ARG A 386 -10.36 -0.98 8.73
CA ARG A 386 -9.64 -1.46 9.92
C ARG A 386 -10.26 -2.72 10.51
N GLY A 387 -9.46 -3.46 11.29
CA GLY A 387 -9.90 -4.49 12.24
C GLY A 387 -10.06 -5.90 11.67
N ASN A 388 -10.20 -6.06 10.36
CA ASN A 388 -10.32 -7.36 9.69
C ASN A 388 -9.43 -7.48 8.44
N TYR A 389 -8.47 -6.60 8.29
CA TYR A 389 -7.53 -6.59 7.16
C TYR A 389 -6.64 -7.84 7.15
N GLN A 390 -6.68 -8.62 6.06
CA GLN A 390 -5.93 -9.86 5.88
C GLN A 390 -4.83 -9.67 4.82
N ASP A 391 -3.77 -8.98 5.19
CA ASP A 391 -2.68 -8.58 4.29
C ASP A 391 -2.04 -9.77 3.57
N SER A 392 -1.65 -10.81 4.30
CA SER A 392 -1.03 -12.00 3.72
C SER A 392 -1.89 -12.66 2.64
N ARG A 393 -3.20 -12.76 2.88
CA ARG A 393 -4.14 -13.35 1.93
C ARG A 393 -4.31 -12.50 0.69
N MET A 394 -4.41 -11.18 0.86
CA MET A 394 -4.55 -10.24 -0.25
C MET A 394 -3.32 -10.24 -1.15
N GLN A 395 -2.13 -10.29 -0.56
CA GLN A 395 -0.88 -10.43 -1.30
C GLN A 395 -0.82 -11.75 -2.07
N THR A 396 -1.12 -12.89 -1.43
CA THR A 396 -1.13 -14.20 -2.09
C THR A 396 -2.06 -14.21 -3.32
N ILE A 397 -3.28 -13.68 -3.17
CA ILE A 397 -4.25 -13.61 -4.28
C ILE A 397 -3.79 -12.66 -5.40
N ALA A 398 -3.25 -11.50 -5.04
CA ALA A 398 -2.76 -10.53 -6.03
C ALA A 398 -1.57 -11.09 -6.81
N GLN A 399 -0.63 -11.76 -6.13
CA GLN A 399 0.52 -12.43 -6.75
C GLN A 399 0.08 -13.54 -7.70
N ALA A 400 -0.81 -14.44 -7.25
CA ALA A 400 -1.37 -15.47 -8.12
C ALA A 400 -2.04 -14.90 -9.37
N GLY A 401 -2.58 -13.68 -9.26
CA GLY A 401 -3.26 -12.96 -10.34
C GLY A 401 -2.40 -12.04 -11.18
N ASN A 402 -1.07 -12.03 -11.02
CA ASN A 402 -0.17 -11.06 -11.66
C ASN A 402 -0.67 -9.62 -11.49
N GLY A 403 -0.92 -9.25 -10.25
CA GLY A 403 -1.38 -7.92 -9.88
C GLY A 403 -0.69 -7.40 -8.64
N THR A 404 -1.09 -6.21 -8.22
CA THR A 404 -0.56 -5.54 -7.04
C THR A 404 -1.52 -5.67 -5.87
N ALA A 405 -0.99 -5.79 -4.65
CA ALA A 405 -1.71 -5.63 -3.41
C ALA A 405 -1.41 -4.25 -2.83
N ALA A 406 -2.44 -3.48 -2.49
CA ALA A 406 -2.27 -2.20 -1.84
C ALA A 406 -3.34 -1.97 -0.78
N TYR A 407 -3.00 -1.22 0.25
CA TYR A 407 -3.92 -0.79 1.29
C TYR A 407 -4.21 0.71 1.15
N VAL A 408 -5.48 1.07 1.14
CA VAL A 408 -5.94 2.45 0.98
C VAL A 408 -6.51 2.93 2.30
N ASP A 409 -5.72 3.66 3.06
CA ASP A 409 -6.10 4.19 4.37
C ASP A 409 -6.85 5.53 4.27
N ASP A 410 -6.53 6.33 3.24
CA ASP A 410 -7.12 7.64 3.04
C ASP A 410 -7.27 8.03 1.55
N LEU A 411 -7.79 9.24 1.30
CA LEU A 411 -7.98 9.75 -0.06
C LEU A 411 -6.67 10.16 -0.73
N ASN A 412 -5.61 10.49 0.01
CA ASN A 412 -4.32 10.85 -0.57
C ASN A 412 -3.65 9.59 -1.12
N GLU A 413 -3.72 8.48 -0.38
CA GLU A 413 -3.27 7.18 -0.88
C GLU A 413 -4.07 6.75 -2.12
N ALA A 414 -5.40 6.92 -2.12
CA ALA A 414 -6.21 6.66 -3.29
C ALA A 414 -5.77 7.51 -4.49
N ARG A 415 -5.48 8.81 -4.30
CA ARG A 415 -4.98 9.69 -5.36
C ARG A 415 -3.60 9.28 -5.85
N ARG A 416 -2.72 8.84 -4.98
CA ARG A 416 -1.41 8.33 -5.36
C ARG A 416 -1.54 7.08 -6.23
N LEU A 417 -2.26 6.06 -5.76
CA LEU A 417 -2.41 4.78 -6.43
C LEU A 417 -3.18 4.87 -7.76
N PHE A 418 -4.28 5.61 -7.76
CA PHE A 418 -5.18 5.71 -8.93
C PHE A 418 -4.98 6.99 -9.75
N GLY A 419 -4.02 7.83 -9.36
CA GLY A 419 -3.53 8.99 -10.09
C GLY A 419 -2.22 8.66 -10.83
N PRO A 420 -1.09 9.31 -10.46
CA PRO A 420 0.20 9.13 -11.16
C PRO A 420 0.72 7.68 -11.17
N ALA A 421 0.49 6.93 -10.10
CA ALA A 421 0.97 5.55 -9.99
C ALA A 421 0.04 4.52 -10.67
N PHE A 422 -1.13 4.90 -11.17
CA PHE A 422 -2.08 3.98 -11.81
C PHE A 422 -1.46 3.17 -12.95
N ASP A 423 -0.65 3.82 -13.76
CA ASP A 423 -0.03 3.18 -14.92
C ASP A 423 0.99 2.10 -14.50
N ARG A 424 1.61 2.24 -13.32
CA ARG A 424 2.53 1.26 -12.73
C ARG A 424 1.83 -0.07 -12.42
N GLY A 425 0.57 -0.01 -12.00
CA GLY A 425 -0.24 -1.21 -11.74
C GLY A 425 -1.03 -1.69 -12.96
N ALA A 426 -1.36 -0.80 -13.90
CA ALA A 426 -2.25 -1.12 -15.01
C ALA A 426 -1.54 -1.71 -16.23
N PHE A 427 -0.33 -1.24 -16.55
CA PHE A 427 0.36 -1.58 -17.80
C PHE A 427 1.67 -2.32 -17.54
N PRO A 428 1.70 -3.67 -17.56
CA PRO A 428 2.93 -4.42 -17.39
C PRO A 428 3.92 -4.16 -18.53
N ILE A 429 5.20 -3.98 -18.18
CA ILE A 429 6.33 -3.84 -19.12
C ILE A 429 7.28 -5.03 -19.07
N ALA A 430 7.24 -5.79 -17.98
CA ALA A 430 7.98 -7.03 -17.82
C ALA A 430 7.29 -7.95 -16.81
N ASP A 431 7.40 -9.25 -17.08
CA ASP A 431 6.88 -10.34 -16.27
C ASP A 431 8.06 -11.16 -15.71
N ASP A 432 7.85 -11.92 -14.63
CA ASP A 432 8.83 -12.84 -14.02
C ASP A 432 10.20 -12.19 -13.72
N VAL A 433 10.19 -11.00 -13.13
CA VAL A 433 11.42 -10.25 -12.88
C VAL A 433 12.11 -10.75 -11.61
N LYS A 434 13.33 -11.26 -11.78
CA LYS A 434 14.20 -11.77 -10.73
C LYS A 434 15.48 -10.97 -10.69
N ILE A 435 15.94 -10.67 -9.48
CA ILE A 435 17.22 -10.00 -9.25
C ILE A 435 18.15 -10.97 -8.55
N GLN A 436 19.38 -11.05 -9.04
CA GLN A 436 20.46 -11.78 -8.41
C GLN A 436 21.65 -10.85 -8.21
N VAL A 437 22.19 -10.83 -7.01
CA VAL A 437 23.41 -10.09 -6.68
C VAL A 437 24.47 -11.07 -6.22
N GLU A 438 25.58 -11.11 -6.94
CA GLU A 438 26.77 -11.86 -6.57
C GLU A 438 27.80 -10.92 -5.97
N PHE A 439 28.27 -11.20 -4.77
CA PHE A 439 29.28 -10.40 -4.07
C PHE A 439 30.68 -10.92 -4.31
N ASN A 440 31.61 -10.01 -4.58
CA ASN A 440 33.01 -10.33 -4.78
C ASN A 440 33.69 -10.71 -3.46
N PRO A 441 34.13 -11.96 -3.26
CA PRO A 441 34.77 -12.41 -2.02
C PRO A 441 36.12 -11.75 -1.75
N ALA A 442 36.75 -11.11 -2.75
CA ALA A 442 37.97 -10.34 -2.56
C ALA A 442 37.70 -8.96 -1.90
N SER A 443 36.49 -8.43 -2.06
CA SER A 443 36.10 -7.10 -1.55
C SER A 443 35.14 -7.15 -0.38
N VAL A 444 34.25 -8.17 -0.31
CA VAL A 444 33.16 -8.29 0.65
C VAL A 444 33.29 -9.58 1.46
N SER A 445 33.28 -9.47 2.77
CA SER A 445 33.31 -10.61 3.70
C SER A 445 31.93 -11.10 4.11
N GLU A 446 31.00 -10.18 4.33
CA GLU A 446 29.64 -10.47 4.78
C GLU A 446 28.65 -9.53 4.10
N TYR A 447 27.40 -9.98 3.92
CA TYR A 447 26.31 -9.16 3.43
C TYR A 447 24.99 -9.54 4.08
N ARG A 448 24.03 -8.61 4.01
CA ARG A 448 22.64 -8.81 4.42
C ARG A 448 21.71 -8.00 3.51
N LEU A 449 20.69 -8.64 2.94
CA LEU A 449 19.61 -7.96 2.23
C LEU A 449 18.68 -7.30 3.26
N ILE A 450 18.30 -6.05 3.04
CA ILE A 450 17.37 -5.29 3.89
C ILE A 450 15.98 -5.32 3.25
N GLY A 451 15.03 -5.97 3.93
CA GLY A 451 13.71 -6.24 3.36
C GLY A 451 13.71 -7.46 2.44
N TYR A 452 12.62 -7.65 1.69
CA TYR A 452 12.40 -8.77 0.77
C TYR A 452 12.39 -10.16 1.42
N GLU A 453 12.11 -10.25 2.72
CA GLU A 453 12.12 -11.51 3.47
C GLU A 453 11.14 -12.53 2.88
N THR A 454 9.98 -12.05 2.39
CA THR A 454 8.94 -12.87 1.76
C THR A 454 9.18 -13.14 0.28
N ARG A 455 10.25 -12.57 -0.30
CA ARG A 455 10.55 -12.59 -1.74
C ARG A 455 11.85 -13.31 -2.09
N LEU A 456 12.51 -13.94 -1.10
CA LEU A 456 13.74 -14.67 -1.33
C LEU A 456 13.51 -15.86 -2.26
N LEU A 457 14.45 -16.09 -3.17
CA LEU A 457 14.49 -17.23 -4.07
C LEU A 457 15.79 -18.03 -3.85
N ASN A 458 15.76 -19.31 -4.19
CA ASN A 458 17.01 -20.06 -4.26
C ASN A 458 17.83 -19.61 -5.48
N GLU A 459 19.16 -19.74 -5.40
CA GLU A 459 20.06 -19.41 -6.51
C GLU A 459 19.66 -20.13 -7.82
N ALA A 460 19.27 -21.40 -7.73
CA ALA A 460 18.85 -22.20 -8.88
C ALA A 460 17.57 -21.68 -9.56
N ASP A 461 16.71 -20.98 -8.83
CA ASP A 461 15.45 -20.45 -9.33
C ASP A 461 15.64 -19.24 -10.24
N PHE A 462 16.79 -18.60 -10.20
CA PHE A 462 17.11 -17.47 -11.07
C PHE A 462 17.07 -17.86 -12.56
N ASN A 463 17.60 -19.02 -12.91
CA ASN A 463 17.64 -19.51 -14.28
C ASN A 463 16.43 -20.39 -14.65
N ASN A 464 15.48 -20.55 -13.75
CA ASN A 464 14.29 -21.36 -13.96
C ASN A 464 13.10 -20.51 -14.38
N ASP A 465 12.75 -20.54 -15.68
CA ASP A 465 11.64 -19.78 -16.25
C ASP A 465 10.24 -20.30 -15.82
N ARG A 466 10.18 -21.39 -15.04
CA ARG A 466 8.94 -21.93 -14.45
C ARG A 466 8.65 -21.36 -13.06
N VAL A 467 9.65 -20.77 -12.42
CA VAL A 467 9.48 -20.12 -11.12
C VAL A 467 8.89 -18.74 -11.35
N ASP A 468 7.67 -18.57 -10.90
CA ASP A 468 6.93 -17.30 -10.96
C ASP A 468 7.65 -16.23 -10.12
N ALA A 469 7.66 -15.00 -10.61
CA ALA A 469 8.29 -13.86 -9.96
C ALA A 469 7.50 -12.58 -10.20
N GLY A 470 7.89 -11.50 -9.54
CA GLY A 470 7.13 -10.25 -9.59
C GLY A 470 7.08 -9.61 -10.96
N GLU A 471 6.05 -8.81 -11.20
CA GLU A 471 5.84 -8.04 -12.41
C GLU A 471 6.21 -6.57 -12.20
N VAL A 472 6.62 -5.93 -13.28
CA VAL A 472 6.89 -4.48 -13.27
C VAL A 472 5.99 -3.80 -14.28
N GLY A 473 5.28 -2.78 -13.80
CA GLY A 473 4.46 -1.95 -14.66
C GLY A 473 5.19 -0.70 -15.16
N SER A 474 4.51 0.01 -16.06
CA SER A 474 5.01 1.21 -16.75
C SER A 474 5.53 2.27 -15.77
N GLY A 475 6.80 2.62 -15.88
CA GLY A 475 7.44 3.64 -15.06
C GLY A 475 7.66 3.26 -13.58
N ALA A 476 7.38 2.03 -13.18
CA ALA A 476 7.65 1.56 -11.82
C ALA A 476 9.16 1.46 -11.56
N SER A 477 9.55 1.67 -10.32
CA SER A 477 10.93 1.49 -9.85
C SER A 477 10.98 0.50 -8.69
N VAL A 478 12.07 -0.22 -8.60
CA VAL A 478 12.36 -1.16 -7.51
C VAL A 478 13.72 -0.82 -6.93
N THR A 479 13.79 -0.73 -5.61
CA THR A 479 15.01 -0.41 -4.87
C THR A 479 15.29 -1.50 -3.85
N ALA A 480 16.50 -2.08 -3.89
CA ALA A 480 17.00 -3.01 -2.89
C ALA A 480 18.28 -2.45 -2.25
N LEU A 481 18.39 -2.63 -0.96
CA LEU A 481 19.56 -2.23 -0.17
C LEU A 481 20.20 -3.46 0.47
N TYR A 482 21.51 -3.54 0.36
CA TYR A 482 22.32 -4.51 1.10
C TYR A 482 23.25 -3.78 2.07
N GLU A 483 23.32 -4.26 3.28
CA GLU A 483 24.42 -3.91 4.17
C GLU A 483 25.55 -4.90 3.97
N ILE A 484 26.75 -4.42 3.70
CA ILE A 484 27.94 -5.24 3.49
C ILE A 484 29.04 -4.91 4.49
N THR A 485 29.84 -5.92 4.83
CA THR A 485 31.10 -5.75 5.57
C THR A 485 32.25 -5.95 4.58
N PRO A 486 33.05 -4.91 4.28
CA PRO A 486 34.23 -5.06 3.46
C PRO A 486 35.24 -6.06 4.07
N VAL A 487 36.10 -6.65 3.24
CA VAL A 487 37.21 -7.49 3.73
C VAL A 487 38.10 -6.68 4.66
N GLY A 488 38.34 -7.20 5.88
CA GLY A 488 39.06 -6.51 6.95
C GLY A 488 38.20 -5.58 7.81
N GLY A 489 36.91 -5.43 7.48
CA GLY A 489 35.94 -4.70 8.29
C GLY A 489 35.43 -5.49 9.51
N PRO A 490 34.61 -4.85 10.39
CA PRO A 490 34.12 -5.48 11.61
C PRO A 490 33.06 -6.55 11.33
N SER A 491 33.41 -7.83 11.50
CA SER A 491 32.49 -8.96 11.30
C SER A 491 31.31 -8.91 12.28
N GLN A 492 30.09 -9.12 11.76
CA GLN A 492 28.86 -9.25 12.56
C GLN A 492 28.63 -10.67 13.06
N MET A 493 29.26 -11.67 12.44
CA MET A 493 29.06 -13.09 12.76
C MET A 493 30.15 -13.67 13.68
N GLY A 494 31.13 -12.86 14.09
CA GLY A 494 32.29 -13.30 14.84
C GLY A 494 33.27 -14.19 14.05
N GLU A 495 34.43 -14.48 14.63
CA GLU A 495 35.47 -15.29 13.99
C GLU A 495 35.12 -16.78 14.02
N ARG A 496 35.39 -17.49 12.92
CA ARG A 496 35.32 -18.96 12.89
C ARG A 496 36.64 -19.57 13.35
N ARG A 497 36.57 -20.55 14.21
CA ARG A 497 37.76 -21.33 14.63
C ARG A 497 38.40 -22.09 13.47
N TYR A 498 37.57 -22.56 12.51
CA TYR A 498 38.02 -23.26 11.33
C TYR A 498 37.71 -22.37 10.10
N PRO A 499 38.74 -21.76 9.46
CA PRO A 499 38.51 -21.04 8.22
C PRO A 499 38.00 -22.00 7.15
N GLY A 500 36.93 -21.60 6.45
CA GLY A 500 36.46 -22.33 5.28
C GLY A 500 37.57 -22.40 4.23
N ASN A 501 37.57 -23.45 3.39
CA ASN A 501 38.52 -23.59 2.28
C ASN A 501 38.29 -22.41 1.31
N SER A 502 39.09 -21.36 1.43
CA SER A 502 39.07 -20.19 0.54
C SER A 502 39.75 -20.42 -0.81
N ASN A 503 39.94 -21.69 -1.21
CA ASN A 503 40.54 -22.10 -2.48
C ASN A 503 39.49 -22.34 -3.58
N SER A 504 38.44 -21.52 -3.71
CA SER A 504 37.72 -21.45 -4.98
C SER A 504 38.54 -20.54 -5.91
N PRO A 505 39.13 -21.04 -7.00
CA PRO A 505 39.74 -20.15 -7.98
C PRO A 505 38.64 -19.25 -8.54
N GLY A 506 38.77 -17.96 -8.36
CA GLY A 506 37.89 -16.98 -8.97
C GLY A 506 37.86 -17.26 -10.48
N VAL A 507 36.69 -17.60 -10.99
CA VAL A 507 36.47 -17.67 -12.44
C VAL A 507 36.39 -16.25 -12.93
N GLY A 508 37.52 -15.76 -13.35
CA GLY A 508 37.67 -14.81 -14.44
C GLY A 508 37.35 -13.36 -14.25
N GLY A 509 38.34 -12.55 -14.42
CA GLY A 509 38.28 -11.35 -15.24
C GLY A 509 37.77 -10.05 -14.66
N GLY A 510 37.30 -9.99 -13.42
CA GLY A 510 37.01 -8.74 -12.74
C GLY A 510 38.28 -8.15 -12.10
N ASP A 511 38.40 -6.83 -12.04
CA ASP A 511 39.41 -6.16 -11.26
C ASP A 511 39.10 -6.37 -9.77
N PRO A 512 39.88 -7.21 -9.03
CA PRO A 512 39.55 -7.53 -7.64
C PRO A 512 39.54 -6.30 -6.74
N ASP A 513 40.21 -5.22 -7.12
CA ASP A 513 40.37 -4.00 -6.34
C ASP A 513 39.25 -2.96 -6.59
N GLY A 514 38.43 -3.17 -7.63
CA GLY A 514 37.44 -2.18 -8.07
C GLY A 514 35.96 -2.63 -7.99
N GLU A 515 35.70 -3.94 -7.87
CA GLU A 515 34.33 -4.48 -7.92
C GLU A 515 33.87 -4.99 -6.55
N VAL A 516 32.71 -4.51 -6.10
CA VAL A 516 32.02 -4.99 -4.89
C VAL A 516 31.13 -6.19 -5.19
N GLY A 517 30.55 -6.22 -6.37
CA GLY A 517 29.65 -7.29 -6.79
C GLY A 517 29.10 -7.10 -8.18
N PHE A 518 28.18 -8.00 -8.56
CA PHE A 518 27.61 -8.08 -9.88
C PHE A 518 26.10 -8.30 -9.79
N VAL A 519 25.33 -7.39 -10.40
CA VAL A 519 23.86 -7.46 -10.43
C VAL A 519 23.42 -8.06 -11.75
N GLN A 520 22.54 -9.04 -11.67
CA GLN A 520 21.86 -9.66 -12.79
C GLN A 520 20.35 -9.50 -12.63
N VAL A 521 19.67 -9.12 -13.70
CA VAL A 521 18.21 -8.99 -13.76
C VAL A 521 17.71 -9.87 -14.90
N ARG A 522 16.89 -10.86 -14.55
CA ARG A 522 16.24 -11.77 -15.50
C ARG A 522 14.76 -11.41 -15.57
N TYR A 523 14.20 -11.30 -16.78
CA TYR A 523 12.83 -10.88 -16.99
C TYR A 523 12.29 -11.40 -18.32
N LYS A 524 10.96 -11.47 -18.46
CA LYS A 524 10.27 -11.71 -19.73
C LYS A 524 9.60 -10.42 -20.20
N LEU A 525 9.51 -10.19 -21.51
CA LEU A 525 8.60 -9.17 -22.03
C LEU A 525 7.15 -9.68 -22.00
N PRO A 526 6.15 -8.81 -21.83
CA PRO A 526 4.77 -9.24 -21.71
C PRO A 526 4.31 -10.13 -22.87
N GLY A 527 3.91 -11.36 -22.54
CA GLY A 527 3.47 -12.37 -23.49
C GLY A 527 4.59 -13.20 -24.14
N GLU A 528 5.86 -12.96 -23.82
CA GLU A 528 6.99 -13.81 -24.24
C GLU A 528 7.20 -14.95 -23.24
N GLN A 529 7.66 -16.10 -23.75
CA GLN A 529 7.99 -17.27 -22.90
C GLN A 529 9.47 -17.30 -22.51
N ASP A 530 10.32 -16.74 -23.36
CA ASP A 530 11.77 -16.73 -23.16
C ASP A 530 12.20 -15.53 -22.34
N SER A 531 12.99 -15.76 -21.30
CA SER A 531 13.54 -14.69 -20.48
C SER A 531 14.77 -14.04 -21.11
N ARG A 532 14.99 -12.80 -20.74
CA ARG A 532 16.13 -11.96 -21.12
C ARG A 532 16.99 -11.66 -19.89
N LEU A 533 18.25 -11.34 -20.10
CA LEU A 533 19.21 -11.05 -19.04
C LEU A 533 19.80 -9.66 -19.24
N MET A 534 19.81 -8.87 -18.15
CA MET A 534 20.58 -7.62 -18.03
C MET A 534 21.58 -7.77 -16.89
N GLN A 535 22.72 -7.08 -17.02
CA GLN A 535 23.83 -7.22 -16.08
C GLN A 535 24.46 -5.86 -15.77
N ARG A 536 24.94 -5.69 -14.53
CA ARG A 536 25.63 -4.47 -14.08
C ARG A 536 26.67 -4.79 -13.02
N VAL A 537 27.87 -4.30 -13.21
CA VAL A 537 28.92 -4.32 -12.18
C VAL A 537 28.59 -3.29 -11.08
N VAL A 538 28.80 -3.64 -9.82
CA VAL A 538 28.76 -2.76 -8.68
C VAL A 538 30.20 -2.33 -8.36
N ALA A 539 30.56 -1.13 -8.76
CA ALA A 539 31.89 -0.58 -8.49
C ALA A 539 31.98 0.01 -7.09
N ASN A 540 33.17 -0.05 -6.49
CA ASN A 540 33.43 0.61 -5.21
C ASN A 540 33.40 2.15 -5.36
N ALA A 541 33.06 2.86 -4.31
CA ALA A 541 32.90 4.33 -4.28
C ALA A 541 34.14 5.15 -4.74
N GLY A 542 35.30 4.50 -4.91
CA GLY A 542 36.56 5.15 -5.40
C GLY A 542 36.82 5.07 -6.92
N GLY A 543 36.02 4.30 -7.68
CA GLY A 543 36.21 4.09 -9.12
C GLY A 543 35.31 5.00 -9.97
N GLY A 544 35.86 6.10 -10.48
CA GLY A 544 35.24 7.17 -11.24
C GLY A 544 34.05 6.86 -12.12
N GLY A 545 32.96 7.57 -11.90
CA GLY A 545 31.78 7.57 -12.77
C GLY A 545 30.46 7.80 -12.08
N VAL A 546 30.43 8.44 -10.93
CA VAL A 546 29.18 8.71 -10.19
C VAL A 546 28.66 10.09 -10.60
N SER A 547 27.45 10.14 -11.18
CA SER A 547 26.71 11.39 -11.28
C SER A 547 26.19 11.77 -9.89
N ASP A 548 26.22 13.06 -9.55
CA ASP A 548 25.82 13.60 -8.23
C ASP A 548 24.36 13.29 -7.82
N ARG A 549 23.52 12.83 -8.73
CA ARG A 549 22.12 12.47 -8.49
C ARG A 549 21.87 11.16 -7.71
N PRO A 550 22.67 10.07 -7.89
CA PRO A 550 22.46 8.85 -7.09
C PRO A 550 22.60 9.06 -5.59
N GLN A 551 23.36 10.05 -5.14
CA GLN A 551 23.62 10.27 -3.72
C GLN A 551 22.38 10.70 -2.92
N GLU A 552 21.51 11.54 -3.48
CA GLU A 552 20.28 11.96 -2.79
C GLU A 552 19.26 10.83 -2.70
N SER A 553 19.01 10.14 -3.81
CA SER A 553 18.10 8.99 -3.85
C SER A 553 18.57 7.86 -2.93
N THR A 554 19.89 7.57 -2.92
CA THR A 554 20.46 6.57 -2.03
C THR A 554 20.30 6.97 -0.56
N ARG A 555 20.57 8.22 -0.19
CA ARG A 555 20.38 8.70 1.19
C ARG A 555 18.92 8.62 1.62
N TRP A 556 17.97 8.95 0.72
CA TRP A 556 16.55 8.84 1.01
C TRP A 556 16.14 7.38 1.25
N ALA A 557 16.55 6.45 0.38
CA ALA A 557 16.28 5.03 0.55
C ALA A 557 16.86 4.48 1.88
N ILE A 558 18.05 4.91 2.25
CA ILE A 558 18.68 4.55 3.52
C ILE A 558 17.87 5.09 4.72
N ALA A 559 17.40 6.34 4.66
CA ALA A 559 16.58 6.92 5.72
C ALA A 559 15.26 6.15 5.91
N VAL A 560 14.61 5.78 4.81
CA VAL A 560 13.38 4.97 4.84
C VAL A 560 13.66 3.55 5.38
N ALA A 561 14.74 2.93 4.93
CA ALA A 561 15.16 1.62 5.44
C ALA A 561 15.48 1.65 6.94
N ALA A 562 16.17 2.69 7.42
CA ALA A 562 16.45 2.90 8.83
C ALA A 562 15.17 3.01 9.66
N PHE A 563 14.20 3.79 9.19
CA PHE A 563 12.89 3.92 9.82
C PHE A 563 12.16 2.57 9.94
N GLY A 564 12.05 1.82 8.84
CA GLY A 564 11.39 0.52 8.83
C GLY A 564 12.06 -0.48 9.76
N GLN A 565 13.38 -0.60 9.71
CA GLN A 565 14.16 -1.46 10.59
C GLN A 565 13.98 -1.06 12.08
N LYS A 566 13.97 0.25 12.38
CA LYS A 566 13.75 0.76 13.75
C LYS A 566 12.35 0.43 14.26
N LEU A 567 11.33 0.63 13.44
CA LEU A 567 9.94 0.29 13.78
C LEU A 567 9.76 -1.21 14.02
N ARG A 568 10.36 -2.05 13.19
CA ARG A 568 10.27 -3.51 13.29
C ARG A 568 11.05 -4.05 14.50
N GLY A 569 12.05 -3.30 14.98
CA GLY A 569 12.97 -3.76 16.02
C GLY A 569 14.05 -4.69 15.45
N ASP A 570 14.54 -4.38 14.26
CA ASP A 570 15.58 -5.13 13.56
C ASP A 570 16.87 -5.19 14.41
N PRO A 571 17.43 -6.38 14.69
CA PRO A 571 18.57 -6.54 15.58
C PRO A 571 19.90 -6.04 15.00
N TRP A 572 19.93 -5.70 13.73
CA TRP A 572 21.13 -5.30 13.00
C TRP A 572 21.38 -3.79 13.03
N LEU A 573 20.41 -2.99 13.48
CA LEU A 573 20.65 -1.58 13.81
C LEU A 573 21.47 -1.50 15.08
N GLY A 574 22.60 -0.80 15.04
CA GLY A 574 23.43 -0.59 16.23
C GLY A 574 22.68 0.15 17.34
N ASP A 575 22.97 -0.17 18.60
CA ASP A 575 22.32 0.42 19.78
C ASP A 575 22.41 1.96 19.81
N GLY A 576 23.43 2.55 19.16
CA GLY A 576 23.63 4.01 19.06
C GLY A 576 22.81 4.68 17.96
N PHE A 577 22.08 3.93 17.11
CA PHE A 577 21.26 4.50 16.04
C PHE A 577 19.84 4.74 16.53
N ASP A 578 19.60 5.92 17.07
CA ASP A 578 18.33 6.30 17.69
C ASP A 578 17.34 6.98 16.71
N TRP A 579 16.19 7.40 17.20
CA TRP A 579 15.17 8.07 16.40
C TRP A 579 15.62 9.44 15.88
N GLU A 580 16.48 10.13 16.61
CA GLU A 580 17.03 11.41 16.17
C GLU A 580 17.92 11.23 14.94
N ALA A 581 18.76 10.18 14.92
CA ALA A 581 19.57 9.83 13.76
C ALA A 581 18.70 9.48 12.54
N VAL A 582 17.59 8.74 12.73
CA VAL A 582 16.62 8.48 11.62
C VAL A 582 16.03 9.78 11.10
N LEU A 583 15.64 10.69 11.99
CA LEU A 583 15.03 11.97 11.63
C LEU A 583 16.02 12.86 10.88
N GLU A 584 17.28 12.94 11.34
CA GLU A 584 18.35 13.69 10.69
C GLU A 584 18.62 13.18 9.27
N GLN A 585 18.71 11.86 9.10
CA GLN A 585 18.85 11.22 7.79
C GLN A 585 17.69 11.60 6.86
N ALA A 586 16.44 11.47 7.34
CA ALA A 586 15.25 11.76 6.54
C ALA A 586 15.18 13.25 6.14
N GLN A 587 15.46 14.16 7.07
CA GLN A 587 15.47 15.60 6.79
C GLN A 587 16.58 15.99 5.82
N GLY A 588 17.78 15.43 6.00
CA GLY A 588 18.95 15.72 5.18
C GLY A 588 18.88 15.18 3.75
N ALA A 589 18.02 14.19 3.52
CA ALA A 589 17.85 13.52 2.22
C ALA A 589 16.50 13.80 1.55
N ARG A 590 15.65 14.70 2.09
CA ARG A 590 14.28 14.91 1.59
C ARG A 590 14.25 15.33 0.12
N GLY A 591 15.14 16.23 -0.32
CA GLY A 591 15.22 16.72 -1.69
C GLY A 591 13.93 17.36 -2.20
N GLU A 592 13.68 17.26 -3.51
CA GLU A 592 12.44 17.70 -4.15
C GLU A 592 11.28 16.78 -3.76
N ASP A 593 10.10 17.37 -3.45
CA ASP A 593 8.94 16.66 -2.95
C ASP A 593 7.65 17.27 -3.53
N PRO A 594 7.39 17.06 -4.83
CA PRO A 594 6.28 17.72 -5.53
C PRO A 594 4.89 17.30 -5.03
N TYR A 595 4.79 16.13 -4.41
CA TYR A 595 3.52 15.58 -3.91
C TYR A 595 3.40 15.63 -2.37
N GLY A 596 4.46 16.05 -1.66
CA GLY A 596 4.48 16.14 -0.19
C GLY A 596 4.68 14.79 0.53
N GLU A 597 4.92 13.69 -0.20
CA GLU A 597 5.07 12.34 0.35
C GLU A 597 6.30 12.22 1.28
N ARG A 598 7.42 12.87 0.90
CA ARG A 598 8.63 12.87 1.73
C ARG A 598 8.46 13.75 2.98
N ALA A 599 7.72 14.84 2.86
CA ALA A 599 7.38 15.69 4.00
C ALA A 599 6.48 14.95 4.99
N GLU A 600 5.47 14.21 4.50
CA GLU A 600 4.62 13.33 5.30
C GLU A 600 5.45 12.28 6.04
N PHE A 601 6.37 11.60 5.34
CA PHE A 601 7.27 10.61 5.94
C PHE A 601 8.10 11.20 7.09
N VAL A 602 8.66 12.41 6.94
CA VAL A 602 9.40 13.08 8.01
C VAL A 602 8.50 13.34 9.23
N GLN A 603 7.22 13.70 9.03
CA GLN A 603 6.27 13.83 10.14
C GLN A 603 5.95 12.48 10.79
N MET A 604 5.84 11.42 9.99
CA MET A 604 5.62 10.06 10.48
C MET A 604 6.80 9.58 11.34
N VAL A 605 8.05 9.88 10.96
CA VAL A 605 9.25 9.61 11.79
C VAL A 605 9.15 10.33 13.15
N ARG A 606 8.76 11.61 13.15
CA ARG A 606 8.57 12.38 14.41
C ARG A 606 7.46 11.81 15.29
N ALA A 607 6.35 11.41 14.69
CA ALA A 607 5.24 10.79 15.42
C ALA A 607 5.66 9.44 16.02
N ALA A 608 6.41 8.62 15.28
CA ALA A 608 6.93 7.34 15.74
C ALA A 608 7.87 7.47 16.94
N GLN A 609 8.66 8.54 17.01
CA GLN A 609 9.54 8.84 18.15
C GLN A 609 8.75 8.99 19.47
N GLY A 610 7.50 9.50 19.40
CA GLY A 610 6.63 9.69 20.55
C GLY A 610 5.80 8.47 20.94
N LEU A 611 5.87 7.37 20.21
CA LEU A 611 5.08 6.18 20.50
C LEU A 611 5.55 5.49 21.78
N PRO A 612 4.65 4.88 22.57
CA PRO A 612 5.03 4.11 23.73
C PRO A 612 5.92 2.93 23.32
N ALA A 613 7.01 2.70 24.10
CA ALA A 613 7.85 1.53 23.87
C ALA A 613 7.00 0.26 23.92
N ARG A 614 7.24 -0.66 22.99
CA ARG A 614 6.55 -1.95 22.99
C ARG A 614 6.81 -2.66 24.32
N SER A 615 5.76 -3.06 25.02
CA SER A 615 5.88 -4.08 26.04
C SER A 615 6.27 -5.38 25.33
N VAL A 616 7.50 -5.81 25.50
CA VAL A 616 7.92 -7.15 25.06
C VAL A 616 7.09 -8.15 25.86
N PRO A 617 6.37 -9.09 25.20
CA PRO A 617 5.53 -10.07 25.88
C PRO A 617 6.34 -11.05 26.73
#